data_a80fcabb91ccced6247f8c40654a0e0a
#
_entry.id   a80fcabb91ccced6247f8c40654a0e0a
#
_cell.length_a   1.000
_cell.length_b   1.000
_cell.length_c   1.000
_cell.angle_alpha   90.00
_cell.angle_beta   90.00
_cell.angle_gamma   90.00
#
_symmetry.space_group_name_H-M   'P 1'
#
loop_
_entity.id
_entity.type
_entity.pdbx_description
1 polymer ?
#
loop_
_entity_poly.entity_id
_entity_poly.type
_entity_poly.pdbx_seq_one_letter_code
_entity_poly.pdbx_strand_id
1 'polypeptide(L)'
;EAQCNCDVKFVALDDGVSILNRLRLEGKNSKADIVLGLDDNLMAEAKNTGLLTPHSVDTTSVVLPNGWNDDTFVPYDFGYFAFVYNKETLANPPKSLKELVEERDDLTVIYQDPRTSTPGQGLLLWMKSVYGEESSDAWQQLAKKTVTVTKGWSEAYSMFLKGESDLVLSYTTSPAYHLIAEEDAKFAAADFTEGHYTQVEVAAKVRSSPNQKLADEFMAFILSDEFQSAMPMGNWMYPVTDVKLPLGFETLTLPQKALNFSSDKV
;
A
#
# COMPACT_ATOMS: atom_id res chain seq x y z
N GLU A 1 24.41 4.39 -2.98
CA GLU A 1 25.49 5.39 -3.22
C GLU A 1 26.83 4.73 -3.54
N ALA A 2 27.28 3.74 -2.75
CA ALA A 2 28.57 3.09 -2.96
C ALA A 2 28.69 2.37 -4.31
N GLN A 3 27.59 1.85 -4.87
CA GLN A 3 27.59 1.14 -6.15
C GLN A 3 27.56 2.08 -7.37
N CYS A 4 26.93 3.24 -7.26
CA CYS A 4 26.76 4.17 -8.39
C CYS A 4 27.74 5.35 -8.36
N ASN A 5 28.50 5.53 -7.27
CA ASN A 5 29.32 6.72 -7.03
C ASN A 5 28.50 8.03 -7.26
N CYS A 6 27.29 8.04 -6.72
CA CYS A 6 26.31 9.12 -6.83
C CYS A 6 25.69 9.45 -5.47
N ASP A 7 25.13 10.65 -5.36
CA ASP A 7 24.37 11.06 -4.17
C ASP A 7 22.88 10.74 -4.39
N VAL A 8 22.28 10.07 -3.45
CA VAL A 8 20.84 9.76 -3.45
C VAL A 8 20.13 10.67 -2.44
N LYS A 9 19.18 11.46 -2.92
CA LYS A 9 18.37 12.34 -2.08
C LYS A 9 16.92 11.91 -2.08
N PHE A 10 16.43 11.52 -0.92
CA PHE A 10 15.00 11.25 -0.73
C PHE A 10 14.22 12.52 -0.34
N VAL A 11 13.09 12.70 -0.99
CA VAL A 11 12.11 13.75 -0.66
C VAL A 11 10.82 13.05 -0.31
N ALA A 12 10.60 12.85 0.99
CA ALA A 12 9.42 12.14 1.50
C ALA A 12 8.15 12.99 1.33
N LEU A 13 7.06 12.31 0.99
CA LEU A 13 5.70 12.81 1.00
C LEU A 13 4.83 11.90 1.88
N ASP A 14 3.61 12.34 2.18
CA ASP A 14 2.75 11.61 3.12
C ASP A 14 2.29 10.25 2.57
N ASP A 15 2.05 10.18 1.23
CA ASP A 15 1.39 9.01 0.63
C ASP A 15 1.54 9.02 -0.90
N GLY A 16 1.26 7.89 -1.58
CA GLY A 16 1.42 7.72 -3.04
C GLY A 16 0.55 8.68 -3.86
N VAL A 17 -0.68 8.94 -3.44
CA VAL A 17 -1.53 9.95 -4.11
C VAL A 17 -0.89 11.34 -4.03
N SER A 18 -0.27 11.68 -2.90
CA SER A 18 0.46 12.94 -2.73
C SER A 18 1.68 13.03 -3.65
N ILE A 19 2.37 11.91 -3.90
CA ILE A 19 3.47 11.82 -4.87
C ILE A 19 2.97 12.15 -6.29
N LEU A 20 1.89 11.53 -6.73
CA LEU A 20 1.32 11.77 -8.06
C LEU A 20 0.84 13.22 -8.22
N ASN A 21 0.16 13.75 -7.21
CA ASN A 21 -0.31 15.14 -7.22
C ASN A 21 0.85 16.13 -7.31
N ARG A 22 1.93 15.88 -6.59
CA ARG A 22 3.14 16.71 -6.67
C ARG A 22 3.79 16.62 -8.04
N LEU A 23 3.93 15.42 -8.60
CA LEU A 23 4.48 15.22 -9.94
C LEU A 23 3.68 16.00 -10.99
N ARG A 24 2.35 15.97 -10.90
CA ARG A 24 1.46 16.76 -11.78
C ARG A 24 1.65 18.26 -11.64
N LEU A 25 1.77 18.73 -10.41
CA LEU A 25 1.94 20.17 -10.11
C LEU A 25 3.29 20.67 -10.64
N GLU A 26 4.36 19.91 -10.47
CA GLU A 26 5.69 20.26 -10.96
C GLU A 26 5.82 20.09 -12.49
N GLY A 27 5.09 19.12 -13.05
CA GLY A 27 5.06 18.83 -14.47
C GLY A 27 6.47 18.58 -15.04
N LYS A 28 6.79 19.21 -16.16
CA LYS A 28 8.10 19.09 -16.81
C LYS A 28 9.25 19.76 -16.02
N ASN A 29 8.93 20.52 -14.99
CA ASN A 29 9.92 21.20 -14.14
C ASN A 29 10.30 20.35 -12.91
N SER A 30 9.72 19.16 -12.76
CA SER A 30 10.08 18.26 -11.66
C SER A 30 11.59 18.00 -11.63
N LYS A 31 12.15 18.00 -10.42
CA LYS A 31 13.55 17.69 -10.16
C LYS A 31 13.76 16.24 -9.72
N ALA A 32 12.68 15.46 -9.65
CA ALA A 32 12.77 14.05 -9.33
C ALA A 32 13.33 13.27 -10.52
N ASP A 33 14.20 12.32 -10.23
CA ASP A 33 14.67 11.33 -11.21
C ASP A 33 13.77 10.10 -11.23
N ILE A 34 13.24 9.74 -10.05
CA ILE A 34 12.36 8.59 -9.82
C ILE A 34 11.24 9.02 -8.89
N VAL A 35 10.06 8.49 -9.12
CA VAL A 35 8.96 8.43 -8.15
C VAL A 35 8.88 7.01 -7.60
N LEU A 36 8.82 6.88 -6.26
CA LEU A 36 8.76 5.63 -5.53
C LEU A 36 7.64 5.72 -4.52
N GLY A 37 6.69 4.77 -4.52
CA GLY A 37 5.56 4.76 -3.61
C GLY A 37 4.21 5.09 -4.27
N LEU A 38 4.14 5.04 -5.59
CA LEU A 38 2.85 4.85 -6.28
C LEU A 38 2.42 3.40 -6.09
N ASP A 39 1.15 3.10 -6.34
CA ASP A 39 0.67 1.73 -6.36
C ASP A 39 0.05 1.34 -7.70
N ASP A 40 -0.26 0.06 -7.86
CA ASP A 40 -0.85 -0.48 -9.08
C ASP A 40 -2.20 0.16 -9.43
N ASN A 41 -2.95 0.68 -8.46
CA ASN A 41 -4.21 1.38 -8.70
C ASN A 41 -4.00 2.77 -9.32
N LEU A 42 -2.85 3.39 -9.09
CA LEU A 42 -2.49 4.71 -9.64
C LEU A 42 -1.77 4.64 -11.00
N MET A 43 -1.37 3.46 -11.46
CA MET A 43 -0.51 3.32 -12.65
C MET A 43 -1.13 3.92 -13.91
N ALA A 44 -2.40 3.65 -14.18
CA ALA A 44 -3.09 4.19 -15.36
C ALA A 44 -3.13 5.72 -15.33
N GLU A 45 -3.50 6.28 -14.20
CA GLU A 45 -3.57 7.73 -13.97
C GLU A 45 -2.19 8.39 -14.08
N ALA A 46 -1.16 7.75 -13.53
CA ALA A 46 0.22 8.23 -13.61
C ALA A 46 0.76 8.19 -15.05
N LYS A 47 0.50 7.11 -15.82
CA LYS A 47 0.85 7.04 -17.25
C LYS A 47 0.19 8.15 -18.07
N ASN A 48 -1.08 8.43 -17.80
CA ASN A 48 -1.84 9.46 -18.51
C ASN A 48 -1.30 10.88 -18.30
N THR A 49 -0.47 11.12 -17.29
CA THR A 49 0.22 12.41 -17.13
C THR A 49 1.22 12.70 -18.25
N GLY A 50 1.76 11.67 -18.89
CA GLY A 50 2.86 11.77 -19.86
C GLY A 50 4.20 12.17 -19.24
N LEU A 51 4.30 12.21 -17.91
CA LEU A 51 5.50 12.66 -17.17
C LEU A 51 6.47 11.53 -16.85
N LEU A 52 6.05 10.28 -17.04
CA LEU A 52 6.87 9.08 -16.82
C LEU A 52 7.44 8.55 -18.14
N THR A 53 8.45 7.72 -18.07
CA THR A 53 9.11 7.11 -19.23
C THR A 53 9.42 5.64 -18.96
N PRO A 54 9.41 4.77 -19.99
CA PRO A 54 9.71 3.36 -19.84
C PRO A 54 11.07 3.11 -19.20
N HIS A 55 11.16 2.01 -18.43
CA HIS A 55 12.40 1.49 -17.88
C HIS A 55 13.03 0.43 -18.79
N SER A 56 14.28 0.04 -18.48
CA SER A 56 15.00 -1.03 -19.16
C SER A 56 15.32 -2.20 -18.22
N VAL A 57 14.63 -2.30 -17.08
CA VAL A 57 14.90 -3.30 -16.04
C VAL A 57 14.31 -4.65 -16.45
N ASP A 58 15.09 -5.72 -16.24
CA ASP A 58 14.60 -7.09 -16.32
C ASP A 58 13.73 -7.43 -15.09
N THR A 59 12.47 -7.70 -15.31
CA THR A 59 11.47 -8.01 -14.26
C THR A 59 11.17 -9.50 -14.15
N THR A 60 11.96 -10.38 -14.74
CA THR A 60 11.73 -11.84 -14.72
C THR A 60 11.85 -12.47 -13.33
N SER A 61 12.54 -11.81 -12.40
CA SER A 61 12.64 -12.24 -10.99
C SER A 61 11.40 -11.94 -10.15
N VAL A 62 10.44 -11.19 -10.69
CA VAL A 62 9.21 -10.82 -9.96
C VAL A 62 8.28 -12.03 -9.84
N VAL A 63 7.88 -12.34 -8.60
CA VAL A 63 7.05 -13.53 -8.25
C VAL A 63 5.66 -13.14 -7.73
N LEU A 64 5.09 -12.05 -8.21
CA LEU A 64 3.72 -11.66 -7.88
C LEU A 64 2.70 -12.71 -8.38
N PRO A 65 1.59 -12.94 -7.65
CA PRO A 65 0.61 -13.98 -7.99
C PRO A 65 0.05 -13.90 -9.42
N ASN A 66 -0.08 -12.68 -9.95
CA ASN A 66 -0.57 -12.44 -11.32
C ASN A 66 0.56 -12.17 -12.33
N GLY A 67 1.82 -12.38 -11.92
CA GLY A 67 2.99 -11.96 -12.70
C GLY A 67 3.13 -10.44 -12.76
N TRP A 68 4.12 -9.98 -13.52
CA TRP A 68 4.35 -8.56 -13.77
C TRP A 68 4.77 -8.35 -15.22
N ASN A 69 4.10 -7.47 -15.92
CA ASN A 69 4.43 -7.12 -17.30
C ASN A 69 4.03 -5.67 -17.55
N ASP A 70 4.88 -4.74 -17.10
CA ASP A 70 4.71 -3.31 -17.33
C ASP A 70 6.03 -2.70 -17.77
N ASP A 71 6.01 -1.82 -18.75
CA ASP A 71 7.20 -1.19 -19.32
C ASP A 71 7.63 0.10 -18.62
N THR A 72 6.78 0.65 -17.80
CA THR A 72 6.99 1.95 -17.14
C THR A 72 7.25 1.81 -15.65
N PHE A 73 6.59 0.86 -15.00
CA PHE A 73 6.67 0.65 -13.56
C PHE A 73 7.43 -0.62 -13.19
N VAL A 74 8.26 -0.52 -12.15
CA VAL A 74 8.90 -1.66 -11.48
C VAL A 74 8.28 -1.84 -10.11
N PRO A 75 7.71 -3.02 -9.77
CA PRO A 75 7.17 -3.28 -8.46
C PRO A 75 8.32 -3.49 -7.46
N TYR A 76 8.11 -3.13 -6.19
CA TYR A 76 9.14 -3.35 -5.19
C TYR A 76 8.64 -4.00 -3.90
N ASP A 77 7.37 -3.88 -3.58
CA ASP A 77 6.70 -4.61 -2.52
C ASP A 77 5.21 -4.78 -2.80
N PHE A 78 4.55 -5.59 -2.00
CA PHE A 78 3.10 -5.74 -2.05
C PHE A 78 2.52 -6.12 -0.70
N GLY A 79 1.22 -5.94 -0.55
CA GLY A 79 0.47 -6.33 0.62
C GLY A 79 -1.03 -6.36 0.35
N TYR A 80 -1.77 -6.57 1.43
CA TYR A 80 -3.23 -6.65 1.39
C TYR A 80 -3.80 -5.68 2.43
N PHE A 81 -4.74 -4.86 2.03
CA PHE A 81 -5.42 -3.99 2.99
C PHE A 81 -6.20 -4.81 4.01
N ALA A 82 -6.15 -4.37 5.25
CA ALA A 82 -6.87 -4.99 6.35
C ALA A 82 -7.20 -3.95 7.41
N PHE A 83 -8.26 -4.21 8.18
CA PHE A 83 -8.50 -3.49 9.41
C PHE A 83 -7.70 -4.13 10.54
N VAL A 84 -6.81 -3.35 11.14
CA VAL A 84 -5.99 -3.76 12.29
C VAL A 84 -6.70 -3.41 13.58
N TYR A 85 -6.59 -4.28 14.58
CA TYR A 85 -7.22 -4.12 15.89
C TYR A 85 -6.29 -4.60 17.01
N ASN A 86 -6.62 -4.22 18.26
CA ASN A 86 -5.95 -4.69 19.45
C ASN A 86 -6.76 -5.86 20.07
N LYS A 87 -6.13 -7.06 20.17
CA LYS A 87 -6.76 -8.27 20.71
C LYS A 87 -7.14 -8.17 22.19
N GLU A 88 -6.48 -7.27 22.95
CA GLU A 88 -6.76 -7.06 24.37
C GLU A 88 -8.06 -6.26 24.58
N THR A 89 -8.43 -5.39 23.62
CA THR A 89 -9.63 -4.56 23.72
C THR A 89 -10.78 -5.07 22.85
N LEU A 90 -10.48 -5.81 21.77
CA LEU A 90 -11.48 -6.37 20.85
C LEU A 90 -11.30 -7.89 20.72
N ALA A 91 -12.01 -8.67 21.53
CA ALA A 91 -11.93 -10.13 21.50
C ALA A 91 -12.60 -10.78 20.28
N ASN A 92 -13.60 -10.13 19.70
CA ASN A 92 -14.36 -10.63 18.57
C ASN A 92 -14.32 -9.62 17.41
N PRO A 93 -13.24 -9.61 16.60
CA PRO A 93 -13.15 -8.75 15.43
C PRO A 93 -14.17 -9.16 14.37
N PRO A 94 -14.60 -8.25 13.49
CA PRO A 94 -15.47 -8.58 12.37
C PRO A 94 -14.75 -9.55 11.41
N LYS A 95 -15.52 -10.48 10.83
CA LYS A 95 -15.02 -11.55 9.95
C LYS A 95 -15.26 -11.25 8.47
N SER A 96 -15.85 -10.12 8.17
CA SER A 96 -16.10 -9.66 6.83
C SER A 96 -16.24 -8.15 6.79
N LEU A 97 -16.04 -7.57 5.62
CA LEU A 97 -16.27 -6.14 5.40
C LEU A 97 -17.77 -5.83 5.58
N LYS A 98 -18.65 -6.74 5.14
CA LYS A 98 -20.09 -6.61 5.32
C LYS A 98 -20.48 -6.62 6.80
N GLU A 99 -19.96 -7.57 7.57
CA GLU A 99 -20.20 -7.59 9.02
C GLU A 99 -19.75 -6.27 9.68
N LEU A 100 -18.54 -5.78 9.37
CA LEU A 100 -18.06 -4.51 9.90
C LEU A 100 -19.02 -3.36 9.55
N VAL A 101 -19.43 -3.27 8.30
CA VAL A 101 -20.22 -2.14 7.79
C VAL A 101 -21.67 -2.20 8.26
N GLU A 102 -22.32 -3.38 8.23
CA GLU A 102 -23.77 -3.54 8.37
C GLU A 102 -24.21 -3.96 9.77
N GLU A 103 -23.37 -4.70 10.52
CA GLU A 103 -23.81 -5.39 11.74
C GLU A 103 -23.10 -4.90 13.01
N ARG A 104 -21.90 -4.32 12.89
CA ARG A 104 -21.06 -3.95 14.05
C ARG A 104 -21.15 -2.47 14.37
N ASP A 105 -22.34 -2.03 14.82
CA ASP A 105 -22.56 -0.65 15.26
C ASP A 105 -21.88 -0.34 16.61
N ASP A 106 -21.39 -1.36 17.30
CA ASP A 106 -20.59 -1.28 18.51
C ASP A 106 -19.13 -0.87 18.28
N LEU A 107 -18.64 -0.89 17.02
CA LEU A 107 -17.25 -0.63 16.66
C LEU A 107 -17.05 0.74 16.02
N THR A 108 -15.86 1.28 16.23
CA THR A 108 -15.39 2.54 15.63
C THR A 108 -14.21 2.29 14.70
N VAL A 109 -14.13 3.07 13.62
CA VAL A 109 -13.08 2.93 12.61
C VAL A 109 -12.41 4.27 12.30
N ILE A 110 -11.11 4.19 11.93
CA ILE A 110 -10.37 5.27 11.30
C ILE A 110 -9.83 4.75 9.97
N TYR A 111 -9.95 5.54 8.91
CA TYR A 111 -9.37 5.26 7.60
C TYR A 111 -8.93 6.55 6.92
N GLN A 112 -8.31 6.44 5.76
CA GLN A 112 -7.68 7.56 5.06
C GLN A 112 -8.56 8.08 3.92
N ASP A 113 -8.38 9.37 3.60
CA ASP A 113 -9.09 10.04 2.52
C ASP A 113 -8.56 9.55 1.14
N PRO A 114 -9.43 8.99 0.27
CA PRO A 114 -9.02 8.51 -1.04
C PRO A 114 -8.48 9.60 -1.98
N ARG A 115 -8.74 10.87 -1.67
CA ARG A 115 -8.22 12.01 -2.45
C ARG A 115 -6.75 12.31 -2.17
N THR A 116 -6.21 11.79 -1.07
CA THR A 116 -4.85 12.12 -0.59
C THR A 116 -4.02 10.89 -0.25
N SER A 117 -4.63 9.70 -0.13
CA SER A 117 -3.99 8.49 0.37
C SER A 117 -4.27 7.27 -0.49
N THR A 118 -3.24 6.47 -0.78
CA THR A 118 -3.33 5.18 -1.47
C THR A 118 -4.15 4.15 -0.67
N PRO A 119 -3.96 3.97 0.66
CA PRO A 119 -4.87 3.12 1.44
C PRO A 119 -6.33 3.57 1.37
N GLY A 120 -6.59 4.89 1.38
CA GLY A 120 -7.94 5.41 1.20
C GLY A 120 -8.55 5.02 -0.14
N GLN A 121 -7.78 5.10 -1.23
CA GLN A 121 -8.20 4.59 -2.55
C GLN A 121 -8.39 3.08 -2.53
N GLY A 122 -7.50 2.34 -1.86
CA GLY A 122 -7.64 0.90 -1.68
C GLY A 122 -8.95 0.51 -1.02
N LEU A 123 -9.36 1.22 0.04
CA LEU A 123 -10.66 1.00 0.67
C LEU A 123 -11.83 1.32 -0.27
N LEU A 124 -11.72 2.40 -1.06
CA LEU A 124 -12.75 2.75 -2.04
C LEU A 124 -12.97 1.60 -3.04
N LEU A 125 -11.89 1.05 -3.57
CA LEU A 125 -11.92 -0.06 -4.51
C LEU A 125 -12.36 -1.37 -3.84
N TRP A 126 -11.95 -1.62 -2.60
CA TRP A 126 -12.38 -2.77 -1.82
C TRP A 126 -13.88 -2.74 -1.56
N MET A 127 -14.43 -1.61 -1.12
CA MET A 127 -15.87 -1.39 -0.96
C MET A 127 -16.61 -1.63 -2.28
N LYS A 128 -16.10 -1.10 -3.40
CA LYS A 128 -16.70 -1.33 -4.72
C LYS A 128 -16.64 -2.80 -5.15
N SER A 129 -15.55 -3.52 -4.81
CA SER A 129 -15.41 -4.94 -5.10
C SER A 129 -16.43 -5.81 -4.37
N VAL A 130 -16.72 -5.47 -3.12
CA VAL A 130 -17.62 -6.26 -2.25
C VAL A 130 -19.09 -5.91 -2.48
N TYR A 131 -19.39 -4.62 -2.65
CA TYR A 131 -20.76 -4.10 -2.68
C TYR A 131 -21.28 -3.79 -4.09
N GLY A 132 -20.40 -3.67 -5.08
CA GLY A 132 -20.81 -3.32 -6.43
C GLY A 132 -21.60 -2.01 -6.47
N GLU A 133 -22.82 -2.03 -7.00
CA GLU A 133 -23.69 -0.84 -7.12
C GLU A 133 -24.22 -0.35 -5.76
N GLU A 134 -24.22 -1.19 -4.73
CA GLU A 134 -24.66 -0.84 -3.37
C GLU A 134 -23.54 -0.15 -2.55
N SER A 135 -22.38 0.09 -3.14
CA SER A 135 -21.22 0.67 -2.42
C SER A 135 -21.53 2.05 -1.82
N SER A 136 -22.39 2.85 -2.44
CA SER A 136 -22.80 4.16 -1.89
C SER A 136 -23.52 4.03 -0.53
N ASP A 137 -24.43 3.06 -0.43
CA ASP A 137 -25.17 2.82 0.81
C ASP A 137 -24.26 2.23 1.89
N ALA A 138 -23.33 1.35 1.49
CA ALA A 138 -22.31 0.81 2.39
C ALA A 138 -21.42 1.92 2.97
N TRP A 139 -21.01 2.91 2.16
CA TRP A 139 -20.26 4.07 2.63
C TRP A 139 -21.06 4.92 3.65
N GLN A 140 -22.38 5.09 3.45
CA GLN A 140 -23.22 5.78 4.41
C GLN A 140 -23.32 5.04 5.75
N GLN A 141 -23.32 3.69 5.72
CA GLN A 141 -23.30 2.88 6.94
C GLN A 141 -21.94 3.01 7.65
N LEU A 142 -20.82 2.85 6.91
CA LEU A 142 -19.48 2.97 7.46
C LEU A 142 -19.25 4.35 8.10
N ALA A 143 -19.77 5.41 7.48
CA ALA A 143 -19.67 6.77 8.01
C ALA A 143 -20.25 6.95 9.40
N LYS A 144 -21.28 6.18 9.80
CA LYS A 144 -21.91 6.28 11.12
C LYS A 144 -20.97 5.85 12.25
N LYS A 145 -19.99 4.99 11.96
CA LYS A 145 -19.01 4.47 12.93
C LYS A 145 -17.60 5.01 12.69
N THR A 146 -17.43 5.95 11.76
CA THR A 146 -16.16 6.58 11.46
C THR A 146 -15.84 7.68 12.47
N VAL A 147 -14.72 7.52 13.19
CA VAL A 147 -14.23 8.54 14.13
C VAL A 147 -13.70 9.74 13.34
N THR A 148 -12.85 9.46 12.36
CA THR A 148 -12.29 10.47 11.46
C THR A 148 -11.75 9.83 10.19
N VAL A 149 -11.55 10.66 9.17
CA VAL A 149 -10.88 10.33 7.92
C VAL A 149 -9.63 11.18 7.85
N THR A 150 -8.45 10.55 7.87
CA THR A 150 -7.17 11.24 7.93
C THR A 150 -6.62 11.53 6.54
N LYS A 151 -5.68 12.46 6.45
CA LYS A 151 -5.00 12.79 5.19
C LYS A 151 -4.14 11.65 4.68
N GLY A 152 -3.46 10.92 5.57
CA GLY A 152 -2.55 9.83 5.24
C GLY A 152 -2.53 8.72 6.27
N TRP A 153 -1.78 7.66 5.96
CA TRP A 153 -1.72 6.45 6.76
C TRP A 153 -1.13 6.67 8.15
N SER A 154 -0.01 7.39 8.26
CA SER A 154 0.72 7.56 9.53
C SER A 154 -0.13 8.23 10.61
N GLU A 155 -0.94 9.21 10.24
CA GLU A 155 -1.86 9.89 11.16
C GLU A 155 -2.93 8.92 11.67
N ALA A 156 -3.59 8.20 10.77
CA ALA A 156 -4.61 7.21 11.13
C ALA A 156 -4.08 6.15 12.10
N TYR A 157 -2.92 5.59 11.76
CA TYR A 157 -2.30 4.54 12.57
C TYR A 157 -1.88 5.05 13.95
N SER A 158 -1.32 6.26 14.03
CA SER A 158 -0.96 6.91 15.29
C SER A 158 -2.16 7.16 16.20
N MET A 159 -3.30 7.55 15.64
CA MET A 159 -4.55 7.74 16.40
C MET A 159 -5.07 6.41 16.95
N PHE A 160 -5.07 5.37 16.13
CA PHE A 160 -5.43 4.01 16.56
C PHE A 160 -4.54 3.52 17.71
N LEU A 161 -3.23 3.69 17.62
CA LEU A 161 -2.31 3.27 18.70
C LEU A 161 -2.55 4.00 20.02
N LYS A 162 -3.14 5.20 19.98
CA LYS A 162 -3.61 5.94 21.17
C LYS A 162 -4.97 5.48 21.69
N GLY A 163 -5.61 4.52 21.01
CA GLY A 163 -6.91 4.00 21.39
C GLY A 163 -8.10 4.87 20.96
N GLU A 164 -7.93 5.69 19.92
CA GLU A 164 -9.00 6.59 19.44
C GLU A 164 -10.05 5.87 18.57
N SER A 165 -9.78 4.63 18.15
CA SER A 165 -10.75 3.75 17.46
C SER A 165 -10.47 2.28 17.77
N ASP A 166 -11.47 1.42 17.54
CA ASP A 166 -11.32 -0.04 17.67
C ASP A 166 -10.54 -0.65 16.52
N LEU A 167 -10.69 -0.08 15.33
CA LEU A 167 -10.09 -0.56 14.08
C LEU A 167 -9.49 0.61 13.29
N VAL A 168 -8.40 0.31 12.58
CA VAL A 168 -7.77 1.23 11.63
C VAL A 168 -7.51 0.51 10.31
N LEU A 169 -7.75 1.19 9.19
CA LEU A 169 -7.35 0.70 7.89
C LEU A 169 -5.82 0.72 7.77
N SER A 170 -5.25 -0.44 7.52
CA SER A 170 -3.82 -0.67 7.30
C SER A 170 -3.63 -1.92 6.44
N TYR A 171 -2.71 -2.81 6.80
CA TYR A 171 -2.35 -3.99 6.02
C TYR A 171 -2.33 -5.25 6.89
N THR A 172 -2.48 -6.42 6.26
CA THR A 172 -2.31 -7.72 6.95
C THR A 172 -0.92 -7.87 7.54
N THR A 173 0.07 -7.15 7.03
CA THR A 173 1.47 -7.16 7.50
C THR A 173 1.74 -6.20 8.66
N SER A 174 0.85 -5.27 8.97
CA SER A 174 1.07 -4.28 10.04
C SER A 174 1.38 -4.88 11.41
N PRO A 175 0.79 -6.02 11.82
CA PRO A 175 1.13 -6.65 13.09
C PRO A 175 2.60 -7.09 13.20
N ALA A 176 3.29 -7.33 12.09
CA ALA A 176 4.70 -7.74 12.09
C ALA A 176 5.62 -6.68 12.72
N TYR A 177 5.34 -5.39 12.48
CA TYR A 177 6.09 -4.31 13.12
C TYR A 177 6.06 -4.44 14.64
N HIS A 178 4.89 -4.55 15.22
CA HIS A 178 4.73 -4.66 16.67
C HIS A 178 5.37 -5.93 17.22
N LEU A 179 5.13 -7.05 16.55
CA LEU A 179 5.67 -8.35 16.97
C LEU A 179 7.22 -8.38 16.95
N ILE A 180 7.82 -7.86 15.88
CA ILE A 180 9.27 -8.00 15.64
C ILE A 180 10.06 -6.83 16.26
N ALA A 181 9.60 -5.59 16.09
CA ALA A 181 10.33 -4.41 16.54
C ALA A 181 10.00 -4.00 17.98
N GLU A 182 8.79 -4.28 18.46
CA GLU A 182 8.32 -3.89 19.80
C GLU A 182 8.11 -5.09 20.73
N GLU A 183 8.27 -6.32 20.24
CA GLU A 183 7.97 -7.56 20.98
C GLU A 183 6.55 -7.59 21.55
N ASP A 184 5.60 -6.94 20.85
CA ASP A 184 4.21 -6.78 21.24
C ASP A 184 3.28 -7.53 20.28
N ALA A 185 2.67 -8.60 20.76
CA ALA A 185 1.79 -9.46 19.97
C ALA A 185 0.29 -9.10 20.07
N LYS A 186 -0.05 -7.96 20.67
CA LYS A 186 -1.47 -7.60 20.90
C LYS A 186 -2.22 -7.15 19.65
N PHE A 187 -1.52 -6.70 18.62
CA PHE A 187 -2.16 -6.25 17.38
C PHE A 187 -2.34 -7.39 16.39
N ALA A 188 -3.46 -7.38 15.68
CA ALA A 188 -3.77 -8.34 14.63
C ALA A 188 -4.55 -7.67 13.50
N ALA A 189 -4.51 -8.27 12.31
CA ALA A 189 -5.36 -7.91 11.19
C ALA A 189 -6.63 -8.77 11.20
N ALA A 190 -7.79 -8.16 11.04
CA ALA A 190 -9.06 -8.87 10.89
C ALA A 190 -9.05 -9.62 9.55
N ASP A 191 -9.37 -10.93 9.59
CA ASP A 191 -9.42 -11.79 8.41
C ASP A 191 -10.83 -11.78 7.82
N PHE A 192 -10.96 -11.19 6.64
CA PHE A 192 -12.26 -11.01 5.97
C PHE A 192 -12.52 -12.09 4.92
N THR A 193 -13.63 -12.78 5.09
CA THR A 193 -14.03 -13.93 4.26
C THR A 193 -14.30 -13.58 2.80
N GLU A 194 -14.67 -12.34 2.48
CA GLU A 194 -14.83 -11.87 1.09
C GLU A 194 -13.49 -11.73 0.36
N GLY A 195 -12.40 -11.70 1.11
CA GLY A 195 -11.06 -11.43 0.62
C GLY A 195 -10.56 -10.02 0.96
N HIS A 196 -9.28 -9.81 0.72
CA HIS A 196 -8.59 -8.55 0.96
C HIS A 196 -8.12 -7.93 -0.35
N TYR A 197 -8.24 -6.62 -0.48
CA TYR A 197 -7.81 -5.91 -1.67
C TYR A 197 -6.28 -5.80 -1.68
N THR A 198 -5.67 -6.13 -2.80
CA THR A 198 -4.21 -6.15 -2.98
C THR A 198 -3.70 -4.77 -3.34
N GLN A 199 -2.53 -4.43 -2.80
CA GLN A 199 -1.73 -3.29 -3.22
C GLN A 199 -0.36 -3.78 -3.66
N VAL A 200 0.11 -3.33 -4.82
CA VAL A 200 1.50 -3.49 -5.28
C VAL A 200 2.11 -2.10 -5.39
N GLU A 201 3.14 -1.83 -4.60
CA GLU A 201 3.85 -0.55 -4.67
C GLU A 201 4.88 -0.58 -5.78
N VAL A 202 4.98 0.55 -6.49
CA VAL A 202 5.76 0.65 -7.72
C VAL A 202 6.63 1.90 -7.77
N ALA A 203 7.71 1.79 -8.52
CA ALA A 203 8.59 2.90 -8.88
C ALA A 203 8.53 3.17 -10.38
N ALA A 204 8.77 4.41 -10.78
CA ALA A 204 8.86 4.82 -12.18
C ALA A 204 9.88 5.96 -12.38
N LYS A 205 10.47 6.00 -13.56
CA LYS A 205 11.38 7.09 -13.97
C LYS A 205 10.61 8.31 -14.42
N VAL A 206 11.06 9.48 -14.00
CA VAL A 206 10.53 10.76 -14.46
C VAL A 206 11.14 11.12 -15.81
N ARG A 207 10.29 11.42 -16.79
CA ARG A 207 10.69 11.68 -18.18
C ARG A 207 11.66 12.85 -18.32
N SER A 208 11.48 13.91 -17.54
CA SER A 208 12.30 15.11 -17.59
C SER A 208 13.66 14.98 -16.88
N SER A 209 13.92 13.86 -16.21
CA SER A 209 15.20 13.64 -15.53
C SER A 209 16.36 13.62 -16.53
N PRO A 210 17.47 14.34 -16.24
CA PRO A 210 18.71 14.24 -16.98
C PRO A 210 19.51 12.96 -16.66
N ASN A 211 19.13 12.23 -15.61
CA ASN A 211 19.88 11.11 -15.05
C ASN A 211 19.26 9.74 -15.40
N GLN A 212 18.75 9.58 -16.63
CA GLN A 212 17.99 8.40 -17.06
C GLN A 212 18.73 7.06 -16.81
N LYS A 213 20.04 7.04 -17.05
CA LYS A 213 20.85 5.83 -16.83
C LYS A 213 20.97 5.48 -15.35
N LEU A 214 21.25 6.46 -14.49
CA LEU A 214 21.31 6.25 -13.04
C LEU A 214 19.93 5.85 -12.48
N ALA A 215 18.85 6.38 -13.04
CA ALA A 215 17.50 5.98 -12.68
C ALA A 215 17.22 4.51 -13.04
N ASP A 216 17.65 4.02 -14.20
CA ASP A 216 17.55 2.61 -14.56
C ASP A 216 18.40 1.72 -13.63
N GLU A 217 19.62 2.15 -13.28
CA GLU A 217 20.49 1.43 -12.33
C GLU A 217 19.82 1.33 -10.94
N PHE A 218 19.20 2.41 -10.46
CA PHE A 218 18.47 2.39 -9.19
C PHE A 218 17.23 1.48 -9.27
N MET A 219 16.46 1.54 -10.36
CA MET A 219 15.29 0.70 -10.54
C MET A 219 15.65 -0.79 -10.67
N ALA A 220 16.81 -1.12 -11.27
CA ALA A 220 17.33 -2.49 -11.25
C ALA A 220 17.75 -2.92 -9.84
N PHE A 221 18.37 -2.01 -9.06
CA PHE A 221 18.72 -2.27 -7.65
C PHE A 221 17.51 -2.58 -6.79
N ILE A 222 16.34 -1.98 -7.06
CA ILE A 222 15.08 -2.28 -6.34
C ILE A 222 14.71 -3.78 -6.39
N LEU A 223 15.09 -4.49 -7.46
CA LEU A 223 14.84 -5.94 -7.59
C LEU A 223 16.01 -6.81 -7.13
N SER A 224 17.08 -6.23 -6.60
CA SER A 224 18.19 -6.99 -6.05
C SER A 224 17.82 -7.68 -4.72
N ASP A 225 18.50 -8.76 -4.40
CA ASP A 225 18.31 -9.49 -3.14
C ASP A 225 18.57 -8.59 -1.92
N GLU A 226 19.52 -7.65 -2.02
CA GLU A 226 19.83 -6.69 -0.96
C GLU A 226 18.66 -5.78 -0.66
N PHE A 227 18.03 -5.21 -1.69
CA PHE A 227 16.88 -4.33 -1.52
C PHE A 227 15.66 -5.13 -1.07
N GLN A 228 15.37 -6.23 -1.75
CA GLN A 228 14.19 -7.05 -1.48
C GLN A 228 14.22 -7.69 -0.09
N SER A 229 15.39 -8.13 0.38
CA SER A 229 15.54 -8.66 1.75
C SER A 229 15.35 -7.58 2.83
N ALA A 230 15.52 -6.30 2.49
CA ALA A 230 15.29 -5.19 3.41
C ALA A 230 13.81 -4.78 3.50
N MET A 231 12.98 -5.09 2.49
CA MET A 231 11.57 -4.65 2.43
C MET A 231 10.72 -5.10 3.62
N PRO A 232 10.76 -6.37 4.07
CA PRO A 232 9.93 -6.82 5.18
C PRO A 232 10.16 -6.05 6.48
N MET A 233 11.40 -5.62 6.75
CA MET A 233 11.75 -4.87 7.96
C MET A 233 11.82 -3.36 7.73
N GLY A 234 11.98 -2.92 6.47
CA GLY A 234 12.08 -1.50 6.10
C GLY A 234 10.74 -0.84 5.84
N ASN A 235 9.84 -1.56 5.17
CA ASN A 235 8.50 -1.06 4.81
C ASN A 235 7.35 -1.93 5.35
N TRP A 236 7.65 -3.03 6.02
CA TRP A 236 6.68 -3.94 6.63
C TRP A 236 5.66 -4.47 5.59
N MET A 237 6.15 -4.75 4.39
CA MET A 237 5.41 -5.31 3.27
C MET A 237 6.11 -6.58 2.76
N TYR A 238 5.42 -7.34 1.91
CA TYR A 238 6.01 -8.52 1.26
C TYR A 238 6.94 -8.10 0.13
N PRO A 239 8.13 -8.72 -0.01
CA PRO A 239 9.00 -8.51 -1.15
C PRO A 239 8.36 -9.09 -2.43
N VAL A 240 8.74 -8.55 -3.59
CA VAL A 240 8.23 -9.03 -4.90
C VAL A 240 9.13 -10.07 -5.55
N THR A 241 10.26 -10.41 -4.94
CA THR A 241 11.15 -11.49 -5.39
C THR A 241 11.24 -12.60 -4.33
N ASP A 242 11.78 -13.76 -4.71
CA ASP A 242 11.90 -14.92 -3.82
C ASP A 242 13.09 -14.74 -2.85
N VAL A 243 12.89 -13.94 -1.82
CA VAL A 243 13.82 -13.78 -0.70
C VAL A 243 13.24 -14.31 0.60
N LYS A 244 14.11 -14.70 1.53
CA LYS A 244 13.68 -15.24 2.82
C LYS A 244 13.02 -14.16 3.66
N LEU A 245 11.80 -14.44 4.14
CA LEU A 245 11.09 -13.59 5.08
C LEU A 245 11.68 -13.68 6.50
N PRO A 246 11.66 -12.58 7.28
CA PRO A 246 11.99 -12.59 8.69
C PRO A 246 11.05 -13.50 9.50
N LEU A 247 11.56 -14.04 10.63
CA LEU A 247 10.71 -14.71 11.59
C LEU A 247 9.61 -13.76 12.09
N GLY A 248 8.40 -14.27 12.20
CA GLY A 248 7.21 -13.50 12.57
C GLY A 248 6.28 -13.21 11.39
N PHE A 249 6.78 -13.13 10.15
CA PHE A 249 5.93 -13.00 8.96
C PHE A 249 5.07 -14.24 8.71
N GLU A 250 5.51 -15.43 9.14
CA GLU A 250 4.74 -16.67 9.06
C GLU A 250 3.48 -16.68 9.96
N THR A 251 3.40 -15.77 10.92
CA THR A 251 2.24 -15.64 11.81
C THR A 251 1.17 -14.68 11.29
N LEU A 252 1.47 -13.98 10.21
CA LEU A 252 0.56 -12.99 9.63
C LEU A 252 -0.64 -13.66 8.94
N THR A 253 -1.76 -12.96 8.98
CA THR A 253 -2.95 -13.36 8.24
C THR A 253 -2.66 -13.32 6.74
N LEU A 254 -2.74 -14.49 6.10
CA LEU A 254 -2.73 -14.59 4.64
C LEU A 254 -4.19 -14.64 4.16
N PRO A 255 -4.62 -13.70 3.32
CA PRO A 255 -5.98 -13.69 2.79
C PRO A 255 -6.30 -14.98 2.03
N GLN A 256 -7.48 -15.56 2.28
CA GLN A 256 -7.96 -16.71 1.51
C GLN A 256 -8.23 -16.33 0.05
N LYS A 257 -8.53 -15.06 -0.19
CA LYS A 257 -8.79 -14.49 -1.51
C LYS A 257 -8.18 -13.10 -1.62
N ALA A 258 -7.36 -12.89 -2.64
CA ALA A 258 -6.88 -11.59 -3.04
C ALA A 258 -7.89 -10.94 -4.00
N LEU A 259 -8.28 -9.71 -3.72
CA LEU A 259 -9.16 -8.91 -4.57
C LEU A 259 -8.33 -7.86 -5.31
N ASN A 260 -8.62 -7.64 -6.57
CA ASN A 260 -8.11 -6.53 -7.36
C ASN A 260 -9.12 -6.19 -8.47
N PHE A 261 -9.08 -4.95 -8.94
CA PHE A 261 -9.70 -4.61 -10.22
C PHE A 261 -8.66 -4.69 -11.33
N SER A 262 -9.06 -5.15 -12.52
CA SER A 262 -8.24 -4.93 -13.69
C SER A 262 -8.20 -3.42 -13.98
N SER A 263 -7.04 -2.91 -14.39
CA SER A 263 -6.83 -1.50 -14.74
C SER A 263 -7.84 -0.91 -15.75
N ASP A 264 -8.57 -1.77 -16.46
CA ASP A 264 -9.60 -1.38 -17.43
C ASP A 264 -10.98 -1.04 -16.80
N LYS A 265 -11.10 -1.19 -15.47
CA LYS A 265 -12.36 -1.00 -14.73
C LYS A 265 -12.30 0.08 -13.66
N VAL A 266 -11.17 0.77 -13.52
CA VAL A 266 -10.99 1.88 -12.58
C VAL A 266 -11.21 3.23 -13.27
#